data_52d5c7ca91ea4081022c0f42f29e49d8
#
_entry.id   52d5c7ca91ea4081022c0f42f29e49d8
#
_cell.length_a   1.000
_cell.length_b   1.000
_cell.length_c   1.000
_cell.angle_alpha   90.00
_cell.angle_beta   90.00
_cell.angle_gamma   90.00
#
_symmetry.space_group_name_H-M   'P 1'
#
loop_
_entity.id
_entity.type
_entity.pdbx_description
1 polymer ?
#
loop_
_entity_poly.entity_id
_entity_poly.type
_entity_poly.pdbx_seq_one_letter_code
_entity_poly.pdbx_strand_id
1 'polypeptide(L)'
;MKTTSFILALVLSTSLGKAQNAPQVSYFPLQNVKLLDSPFLQAQQTDLHYILALDPDRLLAPFLREAGLQPKAPSYTNWENTGLDGHIGGHYLSALSMMYAATGDTAVYNRLNYMLNELNRAQQTVGTGFIGGTPGSLQLWKDIKAGKIRAGGFDLNGKWVPLYNIHKTYAGLRDAYLYAGSDLARQMLIAFTDWMIDITSGLSDEQMQDMLRSEHGGLNETFADVAEITGDKKYLELARRFSHKLILDPLIKEEDKLTGMHANTQIPKVIGYKRIAEVSQDDKTWNHAAEWDHAARFFWNTVVNHRSVCIGGNSVREHFHPSDNFTSMLNDVQGPETCNTYNMLRLTKMLYQNSHNPNQTNEPDPNYVNYYERALYNHILASQEPDKGGFVYFTPMRPGHYRVYSQPETSMWCCVGSGLENHTKYGEFIYAYRKDTLYVNLFIPSQLT
;
A
#
# COMPACT_ATOMS: atom_id res chain seq x y z
N MET A 1 -5.14 0.79 -83.94
CA MET A 1 -4.32 0.24 -82.88
C MET A 1 -4.76 0.92 -81.60
N LYS A 2 -5.49 0.20 -80.76
CA LYS A 2 -5.95 0.71 -79.41
C LYS A 2 -5.02 0.11 -78.37
N THR A 3 -4.26 0.94 -77.69
CA THR A 3 -3.41 0.59 -76.56
C THR A 3 -4.21 0.59 -75.32
N THR A 4 -4.37 -0.58 -74.66
CA THR A 4 -5.05 -0.74 -73.39
C THR A 4 -3.99 -0.71 -72.29
N SER A 5 -4.01 0.36 -71.46
CA SER A 5 -3.16 0.45 -70.25
C SER A 5 -3.82 -0.30 -69.11
N PHE A 6 -3.10 -1.33 -68.62
CA PHE A 6 -3.45 -2.00 -67.34
C PHE A 6 -2.87 -1.20 -66.17
N ILE A 7 -3.74 -0.69 -65.29
CA ILE A 7 -3.34 -0.13 -63.98
C ILE A 7 -3.39 -1.27 -62.97
N LEU A 8 -2.19 -1.65 -62.46
CA LEU A 8 -2.04 -2.62 -61.40
C LEU A 8 -2.20 -1.88 -60.08
N ALA A 9 -3.35 -2.06 -59.42
CA ALA A 9 -3.57 -1.54 -58.09
C ALA A 9 -2.88 -2.44 -57.04
N LEU A 10 -1.80 -1.94 -56.44
CA LEU A 10 -1.11 -2.59 -55.34
C LEU A 10 -1.90 -2.36 -54.07
N VAL A 11 -2.65 -3.35 -53.57
CA VAL A 11 -3.32 -3.32 -52.27
C VAL A 11 -2.26 -3.63 -51.21
N LEU A 12 -1.74 -2.60 -50.55
CA LEU A 12 -0.98 -2.76 -49.31
C LEU A 12 -1.97 -3.15 -48.20
N SER A 13 -2.05 -4.43 -47.89
CA SER A 13 -2.66 -4.90 -46.64
C SER A 13 -1.71 -4.59 -45.49
N THR A 14 -1.90 -3.48 -44.81
CA THR A 14 -1.32 -3.23 -43.48
C THR A 14 -1.99 -4.19 -42.50
N SER A 15 -1.38 -5.34 -42.26
CA SER A 15 -1.69 -6.14 -41.09
C SER A 15 -1.29 -5.32 -39.85
N LEU A 16 -2.25 -4.66 -39.24
CA LEU A 16 -2.14 -4.20 -37.85
C LEU A 16 -1.95 -5.47 -37.01
N GLY A 17 -0.70 -5.88 -36.83
CA GLY A 17 -0.35 -6.85 -35.83
C GLY A 17 -0.87 -6.35 -34.50
N LYS A 18 -1.82 -7.06 -33.86
CA LYS A 18 -2.15 -6.87 -32.46
C LYS A 18 -0.80 -6.96 -31.73
N ALA A 19 -0.38 -5.87 -31.10
CA ALA A 19 0.74 -5.90 -30.19
C ALA A 19 0.41 -6.97 -29.15
N GLN A 20 1.05 -8.12 -29.24
CA GLN A 20 1.01 -9.14 -28.20
C GLN A 20 1.65 -8.46 -26.98
N ASN A 21 0.85 -8.20 -25.95
CA ASN A 21 1.38 -7.70 -24.69
C ASN A 21 2.55 -8.61 -24.31
N ALA A 22 3.74 -8.03 -24.11
CA ALA A 22 4.89 -8.81 -23.69
C ALA A 22 4.52 -9.46 -22.34
N PRO A 23 4.92 -10.73 -22.12
CA PRO A 23 4.57 -11.42 -20.90
C PRO A 23 5.06 -10.63 -19.68
N GLN A 24 4.19 -10.53 -18.69
CA GLN A 24 4.44 -9.82 -17.43
C GLN A 24 5.63 -10.43 -16.68
N VAL A 25 6.41 -9.58 -16.02
CA VAL A 25 7.44 -10.02 -15.06
C VAL A 25 6.75 -10.56 -13.81
N SER A 26 7.21 -11.68 -13.28
CA SER A 26 6.73 -12.30 -12.05
C SER A 26 7.79 -12.22 -10.96
N TYR A 27 7.35 -12.19 -9.71
CA TYR A 27 8.23 -12.22 -8.54
C TYR A 27 8.21 -13.60 -7.91
N PHE A 28 9.32 -13.96 -7.26
CA PHE A 28 9.34 -15.16 -6.44
C PHE A 28 8.61 -14.90 -5.12
N PRO A 29 7.88 -15.90 -4.59
CA PRO A 29 7.31 -15.80 -3.26
C PRO A 29 8.36 -15.46 -2.20
N LEU A 30 7.99 -14.68 -1.20
CA LEU A 30 8.93 -14.19 -0.19
C LEU A 30 9.65 -15.32 0.55
N GLN A 31 8.98 -16.46 0.79
CA GLN A 31 9.56 -17.65 1.40
C GLN A 31 10.66 -18.32 0.57
N ASN A 32 10.75 -18.03 -0.72
CA ASN A 32 11.80 -18.57 -1.59
C ASN A 32 13.09 -17.72 -1.61
N VAL A 33 13.08 -16.54 -0.95
CA VAL A 33 14.22 -15.62 -0.92
C VAL A 33 14.73 -15.45 0.51
N LYS A 34 15.79 -16.19 0.84
CA LYS A 34 16.43 -16.11 2.16
C LYS A 34 17.57 -15.09 2.14
N LEU A 35 17.54 -14.11 3.04
CA LEU A 35 18.64 -13.17 3.23
C LEU A 35 19.86 -13.89 3.83
N LEU A 36 21.05 -13.49 3.38
CA LEU A 36 22.34 -13.93 3.92
C LEU A 36 22.99 -12.78 4.70
N ASP A 37 24.13 -13.05 5.35
CA ASP A 37 24.84 -12.08 6.18
C ASP A 37 25.06 -10.75 5.48
N SER A 38 24.40 -9.71 6.01
CA SER A 38 24.33 -8.39 5.43
C SER A 38 23.63 -7.42 6.37
N PRO A 39 23.74 -6.10 6.16
CA PRO A 39 22.91 -5.11 6.88
C PRO A 39 21.40 -5.34 6.76
N PHE A 40 20.93 -5.94 5.67
CA PHE A 40 19.51 -6.26 5.47
C PHE A 40 19.05 -7.41 6.34
N LEU A 41 19.85 -8.49 6.46
CA LEU A 41 19.56 -9.57 7.39
C LEU A 41 19.55 -9.07 8.84
N GLN A 42 20.53 -8.24 9.21
CA GLN A 42 20.60 -7.64 10.54
C GLN A 42 19.35 -6.79 10.82
N ALA A 43 18.95 -5.94 9.88
CA ALA A 43 17.74 -5.12 10.01
C ALA A 43 16.47 -5.96 10.13
N GLN A 44 16.34 -7.06 9.37
CA GLN A 44 15.22 -8.00 9.49
C GLN A 44 15.20 -8.68 10.87
N GLN A 45 16.34 -9.08 11.41
CA GLN A 45 16.44 -9.69 12.73
C GLN A 45 16.11 -8.70 13.85
N THR A 46 16.57 -7.45 13.74
CA THR A 46 16.22 -6.36 14.67
C THR A 46 14.72 -6.13 14.69
N ASP A 47 14.09 -6.10 13.50
CA ASP A 47 12.63 -5.94 13.37
C ASP A 47 11.86 -7.16 13.91
N LEU A 48 12.35 -8.38 13.68
CA LEU A 48 11.77 -9.59 14.25
C LEU A 48 11.71 -9.50 15.78
N HIS A 49 12.80 -9.07 16.43
CA HIS A 49 12.82 -8.87 17.87
C HIS A 49 11.84 -7.79 18.32
N TYR A 50 11.77 -6.68 17.61
CA TYR A 50 10.83 -5.58 17.90
C TYR A 50 9.37 -6.05 17.78
N ILE A 51 9.02 -6.75 16.69
CA ILE A 51 7.69 -7.32 16.47
C ILE A 51 7.28 -8.26 17.62
N LEU A 52 8.18 -9.15 18.04
CA LEU A 52 7.91 -10.10 19.12
C LEU A 52 7.89 -9.45 20.52
N ALA A 53 8.53 -8.29 20.70
CA ALA A 53 8.49 -7.54 21.96
C ALA A 53 7.17 -6.78 22.15
N LEU A 54 6.42 -6.49 21.09
CA LEU A 54 5.11 -5.84 21.23
C LEU A 54 4.11 -6.79 21.87
N ASP A 55 3.31 -6.24 22.80
CA ASP A 55 2.23 -6.97 23.48
C ASP A 55 0.97 -7.01 22.59
N PRO A 56 0.55 -8.20 22.13
CA PRO A 56 -0.62 -8.34 21.26
C PRO A 56 -1.93 -7.95 21.95
N ASP A 57 -2.05 -8.16 23.27
CA ASP A 57 -3.28 -7.81 24.00
C ASP A 57 -3.48 -6.31 24.07
N ARG A 58 -2.39 -5.54 24.12
CA ARG A 58 -2.46 -4.08 24.03
C ARG A 58 -2.87 -3.60 22.63
N LEU A 59 -2.40 -4.25 21.57
CA LEU A 59 -2.79 -3.96 20.18
C LEU A 59 -4.23 -4.39 19.87
N LEU A 60 -4.73 -5.44 20.52
CA LEU A 60 -6.10 -5.94 20.40
C LEU A 60 -7.12 -5.13 21.20
N ALA A 61 -6.67 -4.41 22.23
CA ALA A 61 -7.55 -3.71 23.15
C ALA A 61 -8.55 -2.75 22.47
N PRO A 62 -8.17 -1.94 21.44
CA PRO A 62 -9.11 -1.08 20.73
C PRO A 62 -10.25 -1.87 20.07
N PHE A 63 -9.93 -2.96 19.40
CA PHE A 63 -10.90 -3.79 18.68
C PHE A 63 -11.88 -4.50 19.61
N LEU A 64 -11.38 -5.04 20.73
CA LEU A 64 -12.20 -5.69 21.73
C LEU A 64 -13.15 -4.69 22.38
N ARG A 65 -12.65 -3.50 22.74
CA ARG A 65 -13.46 -2.42 23.32
C ARG A 65 -14.58 -2.00 22.38
N GLU A 66 -14.28 -1.77 21.09
CA GLU A 66 -15.28 -1.32 20.12
C GLU A 66 -16.32 -2.43 19.82
N ALA A 67 -15.94 -3.69 19.93
CA ALA A 67 -16.85 -4.82 19.85
C ALA A 67 -17.70 -5.05 21.12
N GLY A 68 -17.52 -4.25 22.18
CA GLY A 68 -18.20 -4.41 23.46
C GLY A 68 -17.64 -5.54 24.33
N LEU A 69 -16.44 -6.03 24.01
CA LEU A 69 -15.73 -7.05 24.76
C LEU A 69 -14.75 -6.40 25.77
N GLN A 70 -14.48 -7.08 26.88
CA GLN A 70 -13.48 -6.65 27.83
C GLN A 70 -12.07 -6.85 27.26
N PRO A 71 -11.25 -5.79 27.09
CA PRO A 71 -9.83 -5.93 26.74
C PRO A 71 -9.05 -6.69 27.81
N LYS A 72 -8.03 -7.45 27.38
CA LYS A 72 -7.15 -8.22 28.27
C LYS A 72 -6.02 -7.35 28.86
N ALA A 73 -5.67 -6.26 28.16
CA ALA A 73 -4.68 -5.27 28.59
C ALA A 73 -5.12 -3.85 28.19
N PRO A 74 -4.56 -2.78 28.78
CA PRO A 74 -4.78 -1.42 28.30
C PRO A 74 -4.14 -1.22 26.92
N SER A 75 -4.78 -0.41 26.05
CA SER A 75 -4.22 -0.04 24.75
C SER A 75 -2.82 0.59 24.92
N TYR A 76 -2.03 0.53 23.85
CA TYR A 76 -0.87 1.40 23.73
C TYR A 76 -1.30 2.87 23.78
N THR A 77 -0.38 3.74 24.11
CA THR A 77 -0.58 5.18 24.19
C THR A 77 -0.32 5.86 22.84
N ASN A 78 -0.22 7.19 22.84
CA ASN A 78 -0.01 7.99 21.64
C ASN A 78 -1.21 7.86 20.67
N TRP A 79 -1.02 7.61 19.38
CA TRP A 79 -2.13 7.51 18.42
C TRP A 79 -3.07 6.33 18.66
N GLU A 80 -2.60 5.27 19.33
CA GLU A 80 -3.43 4.10 19.69
C GLU A 80 -4.45 4.33 20.80
N ASN A 81 -4.48 5.52 21.43
CA ASN A 81 -5.49 5.90 22.43
C ASN A 81 -5.98 7.36 22.30
N THR A 82 -5.73 8.00 21.14
CA THR A 82 -6.13 9.39 20.91
C THR A 82 -7.06 9.56 19.70
N GLY A 83 -7.64 8.48 19.20
CA GLY A 83 -8.61 8.49 18.09
C GLY A 83 -8.21 7.70 16.86
N LEU A 84 -6.94 7.29 16.72
CA LEU A 84 -6.46 6.39 15.66
C LEU A 84 -6.29 4.94 16.15
N ASP A 85 -6.96 4.63 17.24
CA ASP A 85 -6.93 3.34 17.93
C ASP A 85 -7.12 2.16 16.97
N GLY A 86 -6.17 1.21 16.96
CA GLY A 86 -6.22 -0.01 16.16
C GLY A 86 -5.44 0.00 14.84
N HIS A 87 -4.91 1.16 14.39
CA HIS A 87 -4.18 1.21 13.12
C HIS A 87 -2.87 0.38 13.15
N ILE A 88 -2.12 0.41 14.27
CA ILE A 88 -0.92 -0.42 14.42
C ILE A 88 -1.27 -1.89 14.47
N GLY A 89 -2.41 -2.28 15.05
CA GLY A 89 -2.88 -3.66 15.02
C GLY A 89 -3.03 -4.21 13.60
N GLY A 90 -3.54 -3.40 12.66
CA GLY A 90 -3.61 -3.75 11.23
C GLY A 90 -2.23 -3.91 10.58
N HIS A 91 -1.34 -2.93 10.75
CA HIS A 91 0.05 -3.01 10.29
C HIS A 91 0.79 -4.23 10.87
N TYR A 92 0.53 -4.53 12.15
CA TYR A 92 1.13 -5.67 12.85
C TYR A 92 0.75 -7.01 12.22
N LEU A 93 -0.51 -7.17 11.77
CA LEU A 93 -0.92 -8.36 11.01
C LEU A 93 -0.12 -8.51 9.70
N SER A 94 0.04 -7.43 8.94
CA SER A 94 0.87 -7.43 7.72
C SER A 94 2.31 -7.79 8.03
N ALA A 95 2.90 -7.17 9.05
CA ALA A 95 4.29 -7.42 9.47
C ALA A 95 4.49 -8.87 9.92
N LEU A 96 3.62 -9.41 10.77
CA LEU A 96 3.67 -10.82 11.19
C LEU A 96 3.59 -11.77 9.99
N SER A 97 2.70 -11.49 9.05
CA SER A 97 2.47 -12.34 7.88
C SER A 97 3.69 -12.38 6.96
N MET A 98 4.26 -11.21 6.64
CA MET A 98 5.46 -11.11 5.81
C MET A 98 6.72 -11.62 6.53
N MET A 99 6.86 -11.35 7.84
CA MET A 99 7.99 -11.86 8.62
C MET A 99 7.97 -13.40 8.70
N TYR A 100 6.79 -14.00 8.91
CA TYR A 100 6.64 -15.45 8.85
C TYR A 100 6.99 -16.00 7.46
N ALA A 101 6.49 -15.40 6.40
CA ALA A 101 6.84 -15.82 5.04
C ALA A 101 8.36 -15.74 4.76
N ALA A 102 9.01 -14.67 5.23
CA ALA A 102 10.44 -14.46 5.01
C ALA A 102 11.37 -15.38 5.84
N THR A 103 10.93 -15.75 7.06
CA THR A 103 11.81 -16.42 8.04
C THR A 103 11.38 -17.84 8.41
N GLY A 104 10.09 -18.17 8.29
CA GLY A 104 9.50 -19.40 8.80
C GLY A 104 9.41 -19.46 10.33
N ASP A 105 9.58 -18.32 11.03
CA ASP A 105 9.60 -18.28 12.50
C ASP A 105 8.24 -18.66 13.10
N THR A 106 8.23 -19.71 13.92
CA THR A 106 7.02 -20.26 14.51
C THR A 106 6.44 -19.39 15.62
N ALA A 107 7.23 -18.57 16.31
CA ALA A 107 6.74 -17.63 17.31
C ALA A 107 5.93 -16.51 16.63
N VAL A 108 6.40 -16.03 15.49
CA VAL A 108 5.68 -15.08 14.64
C VAL A 108 4.35 -15.68 14.15
N TYR A 109 4.38 -16.92 13.65
CA TYR A 109 3.16 -17.59 13.18
C TYR A 109 2.14 -17.79 14.30
N ASN A 110 2.59 -18.22 15.48
CA ASN A 110 1.71 -18.37 16.63
C ASN A 110 1.10 -17.03 17.08
N ARG A 111 1.90 -15.97 17.04
CA ARG A 111 1.45 -14.61 17.34
C ARG A 111 0.39 -14.12 16.32
N LEU A 112 0.60 -14.37 15.02
CA LEU A 112 -0.37 -14.07 13.96
C LEU A 112 -1.70 -14.77 14.21
N ASN A 113 -1.65 -16.08 14.48
CA ASN A 113 -2.86 -16.85 14.75
C ASN A 113 -3.60 -16.37 16.01
N TYR A 114 -2.88 -15.99 17.05
CA TYR A 114 -3.46 -15.40 18.24
C TYR A 114 -4.23 -14.11 17.92
N MET A 115 -3.60 -13.19 17.18
CA MET A 115 -4.23 -11.94 16.75
C MET A 115 -5.48 -12.19 15.92
N LEU A 116 -5.40 -13.09 14.93
CA LEU A 116 -6.53 -13.43 14.05
C LEU A 116 -7.71 -14.02 14.82
N ASN A 117 -7.47 -14.92 15.77
CA ASN A 117 -8.53 -15.52 16.58
C ASN A 117 -9.26 -14.49 17.46
N GLU A 118 -8.52 -13.56 18.08
CA GLU A 118 -9.13 -12.51 18.91
C GLU A 118 -9.90 -11.48 18.06
N LEU A 119 -9.38 -11.10 16.88
CA LEU A 119 -10.08 -10.23 15.94
C LEU A 119 -11.33 -10.91 15.38
N ASN A 120 -11.27 -12.21 15.08
CA ASN A 120 -12.45 -12.96 14.66
C ASN A 120 -13.49 -12.99 15.77
N ARG A 121 -13.09 -13.19 17.02
CA ARG A 121 -14.00 -13.10 18.17
C ARG A 121 -14.69 -11.73 18.26
N ALA A 122 -13.94 -10.64 18.04
CA ALA A 122 -14.51 -9.30 17.97
C ALA A 122 -15.50 -9.14 16.81
N GLN A 123 -15.14 -9.59 15.59
CA GLN A 123 -16.01 -9.55 14.41
C GLN A 123 -17.31 -10.31 14.62
N GLN A 124 -17.23 -11.52 15.16
CA GLN A 124 -18.41 -12.35 15.45
C GLN A 124 -19.31 -11.73 16.51
N THR A 125 -18.72 -11.06 17.52
CA THR A 125 -19.48 -10.36 18.56
C THR A 125 -20.27 -9.18 18.01
N VAL A 126 -19.66 -8.39 17.10
CA VAL A 126 -20.36 -7.31 16.38
C VAL A 126 -21.46 -7.86 15.46
N GLY A 127 -21.23 -9.00 14.83
CA GLY A 127 -22.21 -9.75 14.05
C GLY A 127 -22.55 -9.16 12.67
N THR A 128 -21.91 -8.05 12.26
CA THR A 128 -22.17 -7.40 10.96
C THR A 128 -21.05 -7.61 9.92
N GLY A 129 -19.96 -8.25 10.32
CA GLY A 129 -18.73 -8.35 9.53
C GLY A 129 -17.71 -7.24 9.80
N PHE A 130 -18.07 -6.20 10.54
CA PHE A 130 -17.18 -5.08 10.89
C PHE A 130 -16.07 -5.48 11.86
N ILE A 131 -14.88 -4.93 11.63
CA ILE A 131 -13.72 -4.97 12.52
C ILE A 131 -13.08 -3.57 12.55
N GLY A 132 -12.96 -2.96 13.71
CA GLY A 132 -12.28 -1.67 13.85
C GLY A 132 -12.03 -1.31 15.30
N GLY A 133 -11.06 -0.41 15.52
CA GLY A 133 -10.67 0.03 16.86
C GLY A 133 -10.99 1.49 17.16
N THR A 134 -11.38 2.30 16.15
CA THR A 134 -11.70 3.72 16.32
C THR A 134 -12.87 3.91 17.29
N PRO A 135 -12.72 4.68 18.38
CA PRO A 135 -13.75 4.83 19.39
C PRO A 135 -15.07 5.38 18.84
N GLY A 136 -16.18 4.66 19.07
CA GLY A 136 -17.52 5.03 18.61
C GLY A 136 -17.74 4.88 17.12
N SER A 137 -16.94 4.07 16.43
CA SER A 137 -17.04 3.84 14.98
C SER A 137 -18.33 3.11 14.58
N LEU A 138 -18.92 2.29 15.44
CA LEU A 138 -20.21 1.65 15.14
C LEU A 138 -21.33 2.66 14.86
N GLN A 139 -21.37 3.78 15.60
CA GLN A 139 -22.32 4.85 15.34
C GLN A 139 -21.97 5.64 14.08
N LEU A 140 -20.68 5.92 13.88
CA LEU A 140 -20.19 6.58 12.67
C LEU A 140 -20.68 5.86 11.40
N TRP A 141 -20.52 4.53 11.32
CA TRP A 141 -20.90 3.76 10.15
C TRP A 141 -22.42 3.71 9.92
N LYS A 142 -23.23 3.74 11.00
CA LYS A 142 -24.68 3.91 10.89
C LYS A 142 -25.05 5.27 10.28
N ASP A 143 -24.37 6.32 10.68
CA ASP A 143 -24.61 7.68 10.14
C ASP A 143 -24.19 7.76 8.66
N ILE A 144 -23.04 7.17 8.28
CA ILE A 144 -22.59 7.07 6.89
C ILE A 144 -23.62 6.30 6.05
N LYS A 145 -24.08 5.15 6.50
CA LYS A 145 -25.11 4.35 5.81
C LYS A 145 -26.41 5.13 5.61
N ALA A 146 -26.74 6.02 6.53
CA ALA A 146 -27.90 6.92 6.43
C ALA A 146 -27.64 8.15 5.53
N GLY A 147 -26.49 8.24 4.86
CA GLY A 147 -26.12 9.36 3.98
C GLY A 147 -25.69 10.63 4.72
N LYS A 148 -25.46 10.57 6.03
CA LYS A 148 -24.98 11.70 6.82
C LYS A 148 -23.45 11.76 6.75
N ILE A 149 -22.93 12.51 5.80
CA ILE A 149 -21.49 12.60 5.52
C ILE A 149 -21.02 14.03 5.75
N ARG A 150 -19.96 14.19 6.55
CA ARG A 150 -19.19 15.40 6.73
C ARG A 150 -17.72 15.02 6.74
N ALA A 151 -16.99 15.33 5.67
CA ALA A 151 -15.60 14.94 5.51
C ALA A 151 -14.67 16.15 5.34
N GLY A 152 -13.53 16.10 6.02
CA GLY A 152 -12.36 16.94 5.83
C GLY A 152 -11.16 16.06 5.50
N GLY A 153 -9.96 16.64 5.30
CA GLY A 153 -8.75 15.85 4.95
C GLY A 153 -8.44 14.74 5.95
N PHE A 154 -8.58 15.03 7.24
CA PHE A 154 -8.29 14.10 8.33
C PHE A 154 -9.49 13.86 9.25
N ASP A 155 -10.68 14.22 8.82
CA ASP A 155 -11.91 14.06 9.59
C ASP A 155 -13.00 13.39 8.77
N LEU A 156 -13.73 12.46 9.40
CA LEU A 156 -15.00 11.94 8.90
C LEU A 156 -16.00 11.90 10.05
N ASN A 157 -17.02 12.75 10.00
CA ASN A 157 -18.04 12.90 11.02
C ASN A 157 -17.47 13.09 12.45
N GLY A 158 -16.38 13.85 12.58
CA GLY A 158 -15.71 14.12 13.86
C GLY A 158 -14.80 12.98 14.35
N LYS A 159 -14.51 11.99 13.53
CA LYS A 159 -13.54 10.92 13.83
C LYS A 159 -12.27 11.11 13.02
N TRP A 160 -11.13 10.90 13.65
CA TRP A 160 -9.82 11.02 13.02
C TRP A 160 -9.58 9.83 12.07
N VAL A 161 -9.53 10.09 10.76
CA VAL A 161 -9.25 9.20 9.63
C VAL A 161 -9.73 7.73 9.78
N PRO A 162 -11.02 7.49 10.07
CA PRO A 162 -11.52 6.14 10.36
C PRO A 162 -11.41 5.20 9.15
N LEU A 163 -11.46 5.72 7.92
CA LEU A 163 -11.27 4.94 6.69
C LEU A 163 -9.81 4.46 6.56
N TYR A 164 -8.84 5.32 6.87
CA TYR A 164 -7.44 4.93 6.95
C TYR A 164 -7.22 3.85 8.01
N ASN A 165 -7.82 4.01 9.19
CA ASN A 165 -7.71 3.05 10.29
C ASN A 165 -8.15 1.64 9.84
N ILE A 166 -9.36 1.51 9.32
CA ILE A 166 -9.87 0.20 8.85
C ILE A 166 -9.08 -0.33 7.65
N HIS A 167 -8.52 0.54 6.79
CA HIS A 167 -7.65 0.08 5.70
C HIS A 167 -6.50 -0.77 6.22
N LYS A 168 -5.90 -0.42 7.38
CA LYS A 168 -4.79 -1.20 7.94
C LYS A 168 -5.24 -2.60 8.35
N THR A 169 -6.44 -2.72 8.89
CA THR A 169 -7.04 -4.03 9.21
C THR A 169 -7.34 -4.84 7.94
N TYR A 170 -7.89 -4.20 6.90
CA TYR A 170 -8.10 -4.84 5.59
C TYR A 170 -6.79 -5.36 4.99
N ALA A 171 -5.75 -4.53 4.96
CA ALA A 171 -4.43 -4.91 4.46
C ALA A 171 -3.83 -6.06 5.27
N GLY A 172 -3.92 -5.99 6.60
CA GLY A 172 -3.42 -7.05 7.48
C GLY A 172 -4.11 -8.40 7.28
N LEU A 173 -5.43 -8.41 7.11
CA LEU A 173 -6.18 -9.64 6.80
C LEU A 173 -5.83 -10.20 5.41
N ARG A 174 -5.71 -9.32 4.40
CA ARG A 174 -5.25 -9.70 3.05
C ARG A 174 -3.88 -10.36 3.12
N ASP A 175 -2.94 -9.75 3.81
CA ASP A 175 -1.55 -10.21 3.90
C ASP A 175 -1.46 -11.53 4.70
N ALA A 176 -2.26 -11.70 5.73
CA ALA A 176 -2.35 -12.96 6.47
C ALA A 176 -2.84 -14.13 5.59
N TYR A 177 -3.73 -13.86 4.65
CA TYR A 177 -4.12 -14.86 3.64
C TYR A 177 -3.02 -15.10 2.62
N LEU A 178 -2.49 -14.03 2.00
CA LEU A 178 -1.55 -14.14 0.88
C LEU A 178 -0.16 -14.67 1.28
N TYR A 179 0.36 -14.27 2.45
CA TYR A 179 1.71 -14.61 2.89
C TYR A 179 1.75 -15.76 3.89
N ALA A 180 0.72 -15.93 4.72
CA ALA A 180 0.69 -16.99 5.73
C ALA A 180 -0.37 -18.07 5.47
N GLY A 181 -1.14 -17.98 4.38
CA GLY A 181 -2.13 -18.98 3.97
C GLY A 181 -3.33 -19.11 4.92
N SER A 182 -3.68 -18.05 5.66
CA SER A 182 -4.76 -18.11 6.66
C SER A 182 -6.15 -18.04 6.03
N ASP A 183 -6.85 -19.17 5.95
CA ASP A 183 -8.25 -19.21 5.51
C ASP A 183 -9.18 -18.43 6.45
N LEU A 184 -8.86 -18.36 7.75
CA LEU A 184 -9.60 -17.54 8.71
C LEU A 184 -9.54 -16.07 8.33
N ALA A 185 -8.34 -15.56 8.02
CA ALA A 185 -8.16 -14.18 7.58
C ALA A 185 -8.91 -13.88 6.28
N ARG A 186 -8.92 -14.83 5.32
CA ARG A 186 -9.70 -14.72 4.08
C ARG A 186 -11.19 -14.60 4.36
N GLN A 187 -11.75 -15.43 5.22
CA GLN A 187 -13.16 -15.38 5.59
C GLN A 187 -13.53 -14.06 6.26
N MET A 188 -12.69 -13.60 7.21
CA MET A 188 -12.86 -12.33 7.90
C MET A 188 -12.80 -11.15 6.92
N LEU A 189 -11.87 -11.17 5.98
CA LEU A 189 -11.67 -10.14 4.96
C LEU A 189 -12.91 -10.03 4.05
N ILE A 190 -13.46 -11.16 3.60
CA ILE A 190 -14.65 -11.20 2.77
C ILE A 190 -15.87 -10.65 3.54
N ALA A 191 -16.11 -11.11 4.76
CA ALA A 191 -17.20 -10.62 5.60
C ALA A 191 -17.07 -9.10 5.87
N PHE A 192 -15.86 -8.62 6.11
CA PHE A 192 -15.60 -7.20 6.30
C PHE A 192 -15.85 -6.38 5.03
N THR A 193 -15.55 -6.93 3.85
CA THR A 193 -15.80 -6.25 2.57
C THR A 193 -17.29 -6.26 2.22
N ASP A 194 -18.02 -7.34 2.48
CA ASP A 194 -19.47 -7.37 2.34
C ASP A 194 -20.16 -6.34 3.26
N TRP A 195 -19.65 -6.17 4.48
CA TRP A 195 -20.11 -5.10 5.36
C TRP A 195 -19.89 -3.70 4.75
N MET A 196 -18.73 -3.42 4.12
CA MET A 196 -18.49 -2.12 3.48
C MET A 196 -19.41 -1.90 2.26
N ILE A 197 -19.73 -2.96 1.51
CA ILE A 197 -20.73 -2.87 0.44
C ILE A 197 -22.08 -2.47 1.04
N ASP A 198 -22.52 -3.10 2.14
CA ASP A 198 -23.78 -2.76 2.82
C ASP A 198 -23.79 -1.30 3.31
N ILE A 199 -22.71 -0.83 3.93
CA ILE A 199 -22.58 0.56 4.40
C ILE A 199 -22.71 1.58 3.27
N THR A 200 -22.18 1.27 2.08
CA THR A 200 -22.10 2.22 0.97
C THR A 200 -23.14 2.01 -0.12
N SER A 201 -23.98 0.97 -0.01
CA SER A 201 -24.95 0.58 -1.04
C SER A 201 -25.97 1.65 -1.38
N GLY A 202 -26.39 2.45 -0.41
CA GLY A 202 -27.37 3.52 -0.59
C GLY A 202 -26.77 4.90 -0.91
N LEU A 203 -25.43 5.02 -0.96
CA LEU A 203 -24.76 6.30 -1.22
C LEU A 203 -24.70 6.60 -2.72
N SER A 204 -25.00 7.87 -3.09
CA SER A 204 -24.76 8.35 -4.45
C SER A 204 -23.24 8.46 -4.72
N ASP A 205 -22.87 8.63 -6.00
CA ASP A 205 -21.47 8.83 -6.38
C ASP A 205 -20.90 10.13 -5.79
N GLU A 206 -21.69 11.19 -5.71
CA GLU A 206 -21.28 12.44 -5.06
C GLU A 206 -21.03 12.25 -3.58
N GLN A 207 -21.90 11.51 -2.88
CA GLN A 207 -21.71 11.19 -1.47
C GLN A 207 -20.45 10.33 -1.24
N MET A 208 -20.20 9.37 -2.14
CA MET A 208 -18.95 8.60 -2.11
C MET A 208 -17.73 9.52 -2.27
N GLN A 209 -17.71 10.41 -3.25
CA GLN A 209 -16.58 11.32 -3.47
C GLN A 209 -16.42 12.31 -2.32
N ASP A 210 -17.51 12.78 -1.70
CA ASP A 210 -17.43 13.62 -0.50
C ASP A 210 -16.82 12.87 0.70
N MET A 211 -17.24 11.62 0.94
CA MET A 211 -16.65 10.77 1.96
C MET A 211 -15.15 10.54 1.75
N LEU A 212 -14.72 10.35 0.49
CA LEU A 212 -13.33 10.10 0.10
C LEU A 212 -12.42 11.35 0.22
N ARG A 213 -12.94 12.51 0.58
CA ARG A 213 -12.12 13.67 0.98
C ARG A 213 -11.36 13.38 2.26
N SER A 214 -11.91 12.55 3.15
CA SER A 214 -11.17 12.03 4.30
C SER A 214 -10.12 11.01 3.86
N GLU A 215 -8.97 11.01 4.50
CA GLU A 215 -7.91 10.03 4.24
C GLU A 215 -8.45 8.60 4.38
N HIS A 216 -8.21 7.77 3.36
CA HIS A 216 -8.78 6.43 3.28
C HIS A 216 -7.74 5.35 2.93
N GLY A 217 -6.44 5.68 2.98
CA GLY A 217 -5.37 4.74 2.64
C GLY A 217 -5.56 4.14 1.25
N GLY A 218 -5.28 2.85 1.13
CA GLY A 218 -5.44 2.04 -0.08
C GLY A 218 -6.66 1.13 -0.06
N LEU A 219 -7.82 1.59 0.43
CA LEU A 219 -9.04 0.77 0.43
C LEU A 219 -9.43 0.30 -0.97
N ASN A 220 -9.25 1.15 -1.99
CA ASN A 220 -9.48 0.78 -3.37
C ASN A 220 -8.56 -0.35 -3.86
N GLU A 221 -7.30 -0.40 -3.43
CA GLU A 221 -6.39 -1.51 -3.68
C GLU A 221 -6.90 -2.80 -3.03
N THR A 222 -7.21 -2.76 -1.74
CA THR A 222 -7.63 -3.95 -0.98
C THR A 222 -8.92 -4.54 -1.51
N PHE A 223 -9.88 -3.73 -1.93
CA PHE A 223 -11.13 -4.22 -2.53
C PHE A 223 -10.90 -4.86 -3.91
N ALA A 224 -9.95 -4.34 -4.70
CA ALA A 224 -9.53 -4.99 -5.94
C ALA A 224 -8.85 -6.34 -5.67
N ASP A 225 -8.04 -6.44 -4.61
CA ASP A 225 -7.46 -7.71 -4.17
C ASP A 225 -8.54 -8.72 -3.75
N VAL A 226 -9.59 -8.28 -3.04
CA VAL A 226 -10.72 -9.16 -2.67
C VAL A 226 -11.47 -9.63 -3.93
N ALA A 227 -11.60 -8.79 -4.95
CA ALA A 227 -12.18 -9.21 -6.23
C ALA A 227 -11.36 -10.31 -6.91
N GLU A 228 -10.03 -10.20 -6.90
CA GLU A 228 -9.15 -11.23 -7.45
C GLU A 228 -9.18 -12.52 -6.63
N ILE A 229 -9.14 -12.42 -5.29
CA ILE A 229 -9.17 -13.56 -4.36
C ILE A 229 -10.46 -14.37 -4.48
N THR A 230 -11.58 -13.71 -4.77
CA THR A 230 -12.92 -14.34 -4.80
C THR A 230 -13.42 -14.63 -6.20
N GLY A 231 -12.93 -13.91 -7.21
CA GLY A 231 -13.50 -13.89 -8.56
C GLY A 231 -14.82 -13.12 -8.67
N ASP A 232 -15.29 -12.46 -7.61
CA ASP A 232 -16.58 -11.75 -7.59
C ASP A 232 -16.41 -10.26 -7.95
N LYS A 233 -17.02 -9.87 -9.06
CA LYS A 233 -16.94 -8.50 -9.60
C LYS A 233 -17.54 -7.42 -8.69
N LYS A 234 -18.44 -7.77 -7.75
CA LYS A 234 -19.01 -6.79 -6.82
C LYS A 234 -17.94 -6.05 -5.99
N TYR A 235 -16.83 -6.72 -5.68
CA TYR A 235 -15.72 -6.11 -4.95
C TYR A 235 -14.87 -5.19 -5.84
N LEU A 236 -14.78 -5.51 -7.14
CA LEU A 236 -14.12 -4.63 -8.11
C LEU A 236 -14.93 -3.34 -8.33
N GLU A 237 -16.26 -3.43 -8.37
CA GLU A 237 -17.12 -2.25 -8.41
C GLU A 237 -16.98 -1.40 -7.13
N LEU A 238 -16.88 -2.03 -5.97
CA LEU A 238 -16.60 -1.33 -4.73
C LEU A 238 -15.23 -0.59 -4.81
N ALA A 239 -14.18 -1.25 -5.31
CA ALA A 239 -12.87 -0.67 -5.52
C ALA A 239 -12.92 0.58 -6.42
N ARG A 240 -13.65 0.50 -7.53
CA ARG A 240 -13.88 1.62 -8.45
C ARG A 240 -14.60 2.78 -7.77
N ARG A 241 -15.64 2.51 -6.98
CA ARG A 241 -16.38 3.53 -6.21
C ARG A 241 -15.52 4.19 -5.13
N PHE A 242 -14.55 3.46 -4.54
CA PHE A 242 -13.57 3.99 -3.57
C PHE A 242 -12.39 4.70 -4.23
N SER A 243 -12.41 4.95 -5.53
CA SER A 243 -11.36 5.69 -6.23
C SER A 243 -11.68 7.18 -6.27
N HIS A 244 -10.82 7.99 -5.64
CA HIS A 244 -11.02 9.43 -5.43
C HIS A 244 -10.71 10.21 -6.70
N LYS A 245 -11.72 10.72 -7.38
CA LYS A 245 -11.64 11.41 -8.68
C LYS A 245 -10.85 12.72 -8.60
N LEU A 246 -10.84 13.41 -7.45
CA LEU A 246 -10.03 14.62 -7.24
C LEU A 246 -8.55 14.42 -7.56
N ILE A 247 -8.04 13.19 -7.35
CA ILE A 247 -6.67 12.81 -7.65
C ILE A 247 -6.57 12.12 -9.01
N LEU A 248 -7.48 11.20 -9.30
CA LEU A 248 -7.45 10.40 -10.53
C LEU A 248 -7.61 11.24 -11.80
N ASP A 249 -8.60 12.13 -11.83
CA ASP A 249 -8.96 12.88 -13.04
C ASP A 249 -7.83 13.82 -13.55
N PRO A 250 -7.10 14.57 -12.67
CA PRO A 250 -5.91 15.29 -13.10
C PRO A 250 -4.79 14.37 -13.60
N LEU A 251 -4.56 13.23 -12.94
CA LEU A 251 -3.49 12.30 -13.33
C LEU A 251 -3.74 11.67 -14.71
N ILE A 252 -4.99 11.36 -15.03
CA ILE A 252 -5.37 10.89 -16.38
C ILE A 252 -5.03 11.93 -17.46
N LYS A 253 -5.12 13.23 -17.11
CA LYS A 253 -4.84 14.34 -18.03
C LYS A 253 -3.38 14.78 -18.01
N GLU A 254 -2.51 14.07 -17.29
CA GLU A 254 -1.11 14.43 -17.07
C GLU A 254 -0.94 15.82 -16.41
N GLU A 255 -1.86 16.18 -15.51
CA GLU A 255 -1.80 17.44 -14.76
C GLU A 255 -1.21 17.18 -13.35
N ASP A 256 -0.06 17.77 -13.06
CA ASP A 256 0.52 17.75 -11.71
C ASP A 256 -0.18 18.79 -10.81
N LYS A 257 -1.12 18.33 -10.00
CA LYS A 257 -1.84 19.12 -8.98
C LYS A 257 -1.42 18.76 -7.54
N LEU A 258 -0.25 18.13 -7.36
CA LEU A 258 0.16 17.56 -6.08
C LEU A 258 0.65 18.58 -5.07
N THR A 259 1.17 19.74 -5.49
CA THR A 259 1.75 20.75 -4.59
C THR A 259 0.79 21.13 -3.47
N GLY A 260 1.24 21.01 -2.21
CA GLY A 260 0.46 21.30 -1.01
C GLY A 260 -0.47 20.18 -0.55
N MET A 261 -0.59 19.09 -1.31
CA MET A 261 -1.35 17.92 -0.86
C MET A 261 -0.52 17.08 0.12
N HIS A 262 -1.15 16.49 1.11
CA HIS A 262 -0.54 15.52 2.02
C HIS A 262 -0.13 14.28 1.22
N ALA A 263 1.16 13.98 1.17
CA ALA A 263 1.73 13.03 0.21
C ALA A 263 1.28 11.59 0.50
N ASN A 264 1.39 11.16 1.76
CA ASN A 264 1.02 9.79 2.15
C ASN A 264 -0.47 9.49 1.95
N THR A 265 -1.33 10.51 1.98
CA THR A 265 -2.75 10.36 1.65
C THR A 265 -2.97 10.03 0.17
N GLN A 266 -2.10 10.52 -0.74
CA GLN A 266 -2.32 10.34 -2.18
C GLN A 266 -1.68 9.06 -2.73
N ILE A 267 -0.49 8.68 -2.27
CA ILE A 267 0.26 7.56 -2.84
C ILE A 267 -0.52 6.23 -2.79
N PRO A 268 -1.16 5.84 -1.67
CA PRO A 268 -1.95 4.61 -1.60
C PRO A 268 -3.14 4.57 -2.56
N LYS A 269 -3.78 5.73 -2.83
CA LYS A 269 -4.88 5.82 -3.81
C LYS A 269 -4.40 5.43 -5.20
N VAL A 270 -3.19 5.88 -5.57
CA VAL A 270 -2.58 5.58 -6.88
C VAL A 270 -2.17 4.11 -6.99
N ILE A 271 -1.70 3.49 -5.91
CA ILE A 271 -1.50 2.04 -5.84
C ILE A 271 -2.82 1.33 -6.18
N GLY A 272 -3.93 1.79 -5.61
CA GLY A 272 -5.26 1.26 -5.90
C GLY A 272 -5.71 1.47 -7.35
N TYR A 273 -5.43 2.62 -7.98
CA TYR A 273 -5.74 2.81 -9.41
C TYR A 273 -4.98 1.81 -10.27
N LYS A 274 -3.67 1.63 -9.99
CA LYS A 274 -2.86 0.62 -10.68
C LYS A 274 -3.41 -0.79 -10.47
N ARG A 275 -3.80 -1.14 -9.24
CA ARG A 275 -4.33 -2.47 -8.92
C ARG A 275 -5.66 -2.75 -9.60
N ILE A 276 -6.58 -1.77 -9.60
CA ILE A 276 -7.86 -1.87 -10.31
C ILE A 276 -7.62 -2.07 -11.82
N ALA A 277 -6.66 -1.33 -12.39
CA ALA A 277 -6.29 -1.48 -13.79
C ALA A 277 -5.82 -2.91 -14.10
N GLU A 278 -5.02 -3.52 -13.23
CA GLU A 278 -4.54 -4.91 -13.37
C GLU A 278 -5.68 -5.92 -13.33
N VAL A 279 -6.52 -5.85 -12.29
CA VAL A 279 -7.64 -6.80 -12.11
C VAL A 279 -8.73 -6.62 -13.17
N SER A 280 -8.79 -5.44 -13.80
CA SER A 280 -9.78 -5.13 -14.83
C SER A 280 -9.33 -5.42 -16.27
N GLN A 281 -8.12 -5.95 -16.52
CA GLN A 281 -7.58 -6.13 -17.87
C GLN A 281 -8.49 -6.97 -18.79
N ASP A 282 -9.16 -7.97 -18.25
CA ASP A 282 -10.06 -8.85 -18.98
C ASP A 282 -11.53 -8.42 -18.92
N ASP A 283 -11.85 -7.35 -18.21
CA ASP A 283 -13.21 -6.82 -18.12
C ASP A 283 -13.57 -5.96 -19.32
N LYS A 284 -14.13 -6.61 -20.37
CA LYS A 284 -14.55 -5.95 -21.61
C LYS A 284 -15.67 -4.93 -21.43
N THR A 285 -16.35 -4.93 -20.29
CA THR A 285 -17.43 -3.98 -19.99
C THR A 285 -16.90 -2.67 -19.39
N TRP A 286 -15.62 -2.65 -18.97
CA TRP A 286 -14.96 -1.51 -18.38
C TRP A 286 -13.64 -1.24 -19.12
N ASN A 287 -13.60 -0.19 -19.93
CA ASN A 287 -12.49 0.10 -20.85
C ASN A 287 -11.48 1.14 -20.33
N HIS A 288 -11.45 1.41 -19.00
CA HIS A 288 -10.58 2.42 -18.39
C HIS A 288 -9.24 1.88 -17.85
N ALA A 289 -8.97 0.57 -17.98
CA ALA A 289 -7.77 -0.05 -17.40
C ALA A 289 -6.46 0.60 -17.87
N ALA A 290 -6.32 0.87 -19.17
CA ALA A 290 -5.13 1.52 -19.73
C ALA A 290 -4.95 2.96 -19.24
N GLU A 291 -6.04 3.70 -19.10
CA GLU A 291 -6.07 5.08 -18.63
C GLU A 291 -5.66 5.20 -17.14
N TRP A 292 -6.11 4.26 -16.32
CA TRP A 292 -5.76 4.23 -14.90
C TRP A 292 -4.32 3.75 -14.66
N ASP A 293 -3.83 2.78 -15.46
CA ASP A 293 -2.41 2.40 -15.46
C ASP A 293 -1.52 3.57 -15.87
N HIS A 294 -1.92 4.32 -16.90
CA HIS A 294 -1.24 5.53 -17.34
C HIS A 294 -1.19 6.60 -16.24
N ALA A 295 -2.30 6.87 -15.56
CA ALA A 295 -2.37 7.79 -14.43
C ALA A 295 -1.39 7.42 -13.31
N ALA A 296 -1.26 6.13 -13.00
CA ALA A 296 -0.32 5.65 -11.99
C ALA A 296 1.15 5.83 -12.43
N ARG A 297 1.47 5.61 -13.71
CA ARG A 297 2.81 5.87 -14.27
C ARG A 297 3.16 7.35 -14.28
N PHE A 298 2.21 8.20 -14.68
CA PHE A 298 2.40 9.65 -14.65
C PHE A 298 2.67 10.14 -13.22
N PHE A 299 1.90 9.68 -12.24
CA PHE A 299 2.13 10.01 -10.82
C PHE A 299 3.53 9.59 -10.36
N TRP A 300 3.92 8.33 -10.62
CA TRP A 300 5.23 7.82 -10.25
C TRP A 300 6.35 8.66 -10.86
N ASN A 301 6.28 8.94 -12.16
CA ASN A 301 7.26 9.75 -12.89
C ASN A 301 7.36 11.17 -12.29
N THR A 302 6.22 11.78 -12.00
CA THR A 302 6.14 13.12 -11.38
C THR A 302 6.79 13.14 -9.99
N VAL A 303 6.50 12.15 -9.13
CA VAL A 303 7.07 12.10 -7.79
C VAL A 303 8.56 11.78 -7.81
N VAL A 304 8.96 10.76 -8.58
CA VAL A 304 10.36 10.29 -8.59
C VAL A 304 11.31 11.30 -9.22
N ASN A 305 10.92 11.90 -10.35
CA ASN A 305 11.82 12.74 -11.13
C ASN A 305 11.73 14.23 -10.78
N HIS A 306 10.63 14.69 -10.17
CA HIS A 306 10.40 16.11 -9.93
C HIS A 306 10.17 16.49 -8.46
N ARG A 307 9.96 15.50 -7.55
CA ARG A 307 9.62 15.78 -6.15
C ARG A 307 10.42 14.97 -5.13
N SER A 308 11.29 14.05 -5.58
CA SER A 308 12.14 13.24 -4.69
C SER A 308 13.54 13.82 -4.54
N VAL A 309 14.11 13.69 -3.35
CA VAL A 309 15.50 14.05 -3.04
C VAL A 309 16.44 12.86 -3.26
N CYS A 310 17.74 13.07 -3.09
CA CYS A 310 18.80 12.08 -3.38
C CYS A 310 18.62 10.72 -2.68
N ILE A 311 18.01 10.68 -1.50
CA ILE A 311 17.73 9.43 -0.79
C ILE A 311 16.48 8.67 -1.32
N GLY A 312 15.80 9.18 -2.34
CA GLY A 312 14.57 8.60 -2.88
C GLY A 312 13.29 9.00 -2.14
N GLY A 313 13.38 9.74 -1.04
CA GLY A 313 12.25 10.24 -0.29
C GLY A 313 11.67 11.54 -0.86
N ASN A 314 10.44 11.85 -0.50
CA ASN A 314 9.69 13.03 -0.93
C ASN A 314 8.91 13.65 0.25
N SER A 315 8.32 14.83 0.04
CA SER A 315 7.54 15.63 0.99
C SER A 315 8.36 16.44 2.00
N VAL A 316 7.74 17.50 2.48
CA VAL A 316 8.16 18.30 3.63
C VAL A 316 6.95 18.49 4.53
N ARG A 317 7.08 18.23 5.84
CA ARG A 317 5.94 18.24 6.77
C ARG A 317 4.73 17.46 6.19
N GLU A 318 5.01 16.24 5.69
CA GLU A 318 4.02 15.33 5.09
C GLU A 318 3.42 15.79 3.74
N HIS A 319 3.72 17.00 3.26
CA HIS A 319 3.09 17.57 2.06
C HIS A 319 4.06 17.67 0.89
N PHE A 320 3.55 17.49 -0.32
CA PHE A 320 4.32 17.71 -1.54
C PHE A 320 4.72 19.20 -1.65
N HIS A 321 6.03 19.47 -1.71
CA HIS A 321 6.55 20.81 -2.01
C HIS A 321 6.39 21.14 -3.50
N PRO A 322 6.51 22.42 -3.93
CA PRO A 322 6.57 22.76 -5.35
C PRO A 322 7.66 21.98 -6.08
N SER A 323 7.36 21.46 -7.29
CA SER A 323 8.29 20.61 -8.05
C SER A 323 9.58 21.33 -8.53
N ASP A 324 9.54 22.65 -8.56
CA ASP A 324 10.66 23.52 -8.96
C ASP A 324 11.39 24.18 -7.79
N ASN A 325 10.99 23.90 -6.53
CA ASN A 325 11.57 24.56 -5.36
C ASN A 325 11.78 23.58 -4.19
N PHE A 326 13.02 23.22 -3.95
CA PHE A 326 13.46 22.32 -2.87
C PHE A 326 13.96 23.05 -1.62
N THR A 327 13.82 24.38 -1.53
CA THR A 327 14.35 25.19 -0.40
C THR A 327 13.78 24.72 0.94
N SER A 328 12.51 24.37 1.00
CA SER A 328 11.87 23.87 2.22
C SER A 328 12.50 22.56 2.71
N MET A 329 12.95 21.67 1.83
CA MET A 329 13.66 20.44 2.19
C MET A 329 14.95 20.70 2.99
N LEU A 330 15.68 21.76 2.65
CA LEU A 330 16.95 22.11 3.30
C LEU A 330 16.73 22.90 4.59
N ASN A 331 15.62 23.62 4.69
CA ASN A 331 15.37 24.53 5.81
C ASN A 331 14.54 23.89 6.93
N ASP A 332 13.71 22.90 6.60
CA ASP A 332 12.84 22.24 7.57
C ASP A 332 13.50 21.00 8.22
N VAL A 333 13.08 20.71 9.45
CA VAL A 333 13.52 19.51 10.17
C VAL A 333 12.63 18.30 9.87
N GLN A 334 11.43 18.52 9.34
CA GLN A 334 10.50 17.49 8.92
C GLN A 334 10.64 17.26 7.41
N GLY A 335 11.70 16.58 7.02
CA GLY A 335 11.99 16.21 5.63
C GLY A 335 11.15 15.03 5.16
N PRO A 336 11.66 14.23 4.20
CA PRO A 336 10.93 13.08 3.67
C PRO A 336 10.38 12.14 4.74
N GLU A 337 9.09 11.81 4.58
CA GLU A 337 8.38 10.87 5.43
C GLU A 337 8.65 9.43 5.01
N THR A 338 8.93 8.53 5.98
CA THR A 338 9.23 7.12 5.70
C THR A 338 8.03 6.39 5.08
N CYS A 339 6.78 6.70 5.50
CA CYS A 339 5.58 6.09 4.92
C CYS A 339 5.42 6.40 3.43
N ASN A 340 5.82 7.59 2.98
CA ASN A 340 5.77 7.94 1.55
C ASN A 340 6.67 7.01 0.74
N THR A 341 7.89 6.79 1.20
CA THR A 341 8.85 5.90 0.52
C THR A 341 8.39 4.45 0.56
N TYR A 342 7.86 3.99 1.69
CA TYR A 342 7.22 2.68 1.79
C TYR A 342 6.17 2.46 0.69
N ASN A 343 5.24 3.40 0.53
CA ASN A 343 4.19 3.30 -0.48
C ASN A 343 4.74 3.49 -1.91
N MET A 344 5.73 4.38 -2.12
CA MET A 344 6.37 4.55 -3.43
C MET A 344 7.11 3.29 -3.88
N LEU A 345 7.76 2.53 -2.97
CA LEU A 345 8.38 1.24 -3.31
C LEU A 345 7.33 0.20 -3.71
N ARG A 346 6.17 0.16 -3.03
CA ARG A 346 5.05 -0.71 -3.43
C ARG A 346 4.56 -0.39 -4.84
N LEU A 347 4.31 0.90 -5.13
CA LEU A 347 3.91 1.33 -6.46
C LEU A 347 4.97 1.01 -7.52
N THR A 348 6.25 1.23 -7.19
CA THR A 348 7.38 0.95 -8.09
C THR A 348 7.43 -0.53 -8.48
N LYS A 349 7.29 -1.44 -7.52
CA LYS A 349 7.24 -2.88 -7.75
C LYS A 349 6.09 -3.27 -8.71
N MET A 350 4.89 -2.72 -8.51
CA MET A 350 3.74 -2.98 -9.38
C MET A 350 3.97 -2.45 -10.80
N LEU A 351 4.55 -1.25 -10.94
CA LEU A 351 4.80 -0.65 -12.25
C LEU A 351 5.92 -1.38 -13.01
N TYR A 352 6.95 -1.88 -12.32
CA TYR A 352 8.02 -2.67 -12.93
C TYR A 352 7.49 -3.94 -13.57
N GLN A 353 6.51 -4.59 -12.97
CA GLN A 353 5.94 -5.87 -13.42
C GLN A 353 5.41 -5.81 -14.86
N ASN A 354 4.80 -4.68 -15.24
CA ASN A 354 4.24 -4.43 -16.58
C ASN A 354 5.00 -3.34 -17.34
N SER A 355 6.28 -3.13 -17.00
CA SER A 355 7.10 -2.12 -17.66
C SER A 355 7.80 -2.64 -18.89
N HIS A 356 8.16 -1.70 -19.78
CA HIS A 356 8.97 -1.96 -20.96
C HIS A 356 10.10 -0.95 -21.02
N ASN A 357 11.31 -1.45 -21.21
CA ASN A 357 12.48 -0.60 -21.44
C ASN A 357 12.29 0.16 -22.77
N PRO A 358 12.32 1.51 -22.77
CA PRO A 358 12.14 2.28 -24.01
C PRO A 358 13.23 2.02 -25.05
N ASN A 359 14.40 1.53 -24.64
CA ASN A 359 15.53 1.21 -25.51
C ASN A 359 15.61 -0.26 -25.91
N GLN A 360 14.83 -1.14 -25.28
CA GLN A 360 14.84 -2.60 -25.52
C GLN A 360 13.42 -3.16 -25.34
N THR A 361 12.74 -3.41 -26.42
CA THR A 361 11.29 -3.73 -26.45
C THR A 361 10.86 -4.96 -25.65
N ASN A 362 11.81 -5.83 -25.28
CA ASN A 362 11.51 -7.07 -24.56
C ASN A 362 12.02 -7.08 -23.09
N GLU A 363 12.59 -5.99 -22.60
CA GLU A 363 13.12 -5.94 -21.24
C GLU A 363 12.28 -5.01 -20.34
N PRO A 364 12.19 -5.28 -19.03
CA PRO A 364 11.56 -4.35 -18.09
C PRO A 364 12.37 -3.06 -17.96
N ASP A 365 11.71 -1.97 -17.62
CA ASP A 365 12.35 -0.65 -17.49
C ASP A 365 13.24 -0.61 -16.23
N PRO A 366 14.57 -0.42 -16.36
CA PRO A 366 15.50 -0.39 -15.24
C PRO A 366 15.33 0.85 -14.34
N ASN A 367 14.64 1.89 -14.78
CA ASN A 367 14.42 3.10 -13.97
C ASN A 367 13.65 2.79 -12.68
N TYR A 368 12.74 1.82 -12.71
CA TYR A 368 12.05 1.35 -11.52
C TYR A 368 13.00 0.68 -10.53
N VAL A 369 13.93 -0.15 -11.02
CA VAL A 369 14.95 -0.80 -10.17
C VAL A 369 15.88 0.24 -9.57
N ASN A 370 16.37 1.19 -10.36
CA ASN A 370 17.26 2.27 -9.91
C ASN A 370 16.63 3.11 -8.79
N TYR A 371 15.35 3.45 -8.92
CA TYR A 371 14.64 4.18 -7.87
C TYR A 371 14.45 3.31 -6.63
N TYR A 372 14.02 2.06 -6.80
CA TYR A 372 13.77 1.12 -5.71
C TYR A 372 15.04 0.90 -4.88
N GLU A 373 16.16 0.57 -5.53
CA GLU A 373 17.45 0.37 -4.87
C GLU A 373 17.88 1.62 -4.08
N ARG A 374 17.89 2.79 -4.74
CA ARG A 374 18.25 4.06 -4.10
C ARG A 374 17.43 4.35 -2.86
N ALA A 375 16.12 4.21 -2.93
CA ALA A 375 15.21 4.49 -1.83
C ALA A 375 15.29 3.44 -0.73
N LEU A 376 15.46 2.17 -1.10
CA LEU A 376 15.61 1.06 -0.14
C LEU A 376 16.88 1.21 0.71
N TYR A 377 18.03 1.46 0.09
CA TYR A 377 19.29 1.59 0.81
C TYR A 377 19.39 2.90 1.61
N ASN A 378 19.01 4.04 1.01
CA ASN A 378 19.30 5.34 1.59
C ASN A 378 18.20 5.89 2.48
N HIS A 379 16.97 5.39 2.36
CA HIS A 379 15.87 5.85 3.18
C HIS A 379 15.29 4.73 4.04
N ILE A 380 14.84 3.61 3.45
CA ILE A 380 14.17 2.55 4.22
C ILE A 380 15.14 1.86 5.19
N LEU A 381 16.26 1.30 4.71
CA LEU A 381 17.24 0.65 5.58
C LEU A 381 17.74 1.62 6.67
N ALA A 382 17.98 2.87 6.30
CA ALA A 382 18.45 3.92 7.20
C ALA A 382 17.39 4.47 8.15
N SER A 383 16.11 4.06 8.05
CA SER A 383 15.02 4.50 8.92
C SER A 383 14.88 3.68 10.20
N GLN A 384 15.59 2.56 10.33
CA GLN A 384 15.58 1.73 11.52
C GLN A 384 16.78 2.06 12.42
N GLU A 385 16.55 2.13 13.72
CA GLU A 385 17.59 2.13 14.72
C GLU A 385 18.19 0.71 14.80
N PRO A 386 19.50 0.52 14.54
CA PRO A 386 20.04 -0.81 14.31
C PRO A 386 20.09 -1.72 15.56
N ASP A 387 20.18 -1.13 16.75
CA ASP A 387 20.35 -1.92 18.00
C ASP A 387 19.00 -2.26 18.65
N LYS A 388 18.05 -1.33 18.63
CA LYS A 388 16.77 -1.43 19.37
C LYS A 388 15.53 -1.49 18.47
N GLY A 389 15.67 -1.18 17.19
CA GLY A 389 14.63 -1.33 16.21
C GLY A 389 13.59 -0.19 16.15
N GLY A 390 13.83 0.96 16.77
CA GLY A 390 12.98 2.12 16.62
C GLY A 390 12.99 2.66 15.18
N PHE A 391 11.92 3.36 14.76
CA PHE A 391 11.72 3.80 13.38
C PHE A 391 11.66 5.32 13.28
N VAL A 392 12.12 5.85 12.14
CA VAL A 392 12.11 7.27 11.81
C VAL A 392 10.79 7.65 11.16
N TYR A 393 10.19 8.76 11.60
CA TYR A 393 9.07 9.40 10.90
C TYR A 393 9.58 10.25 9.74
N PHE A 394 10.38 11.29 10.05
CA PHE A 394 10.96 12.21 9.10
C PHE A 394 12.47 12.05 9.01
N THR A 395 13.01 11.99 7.79
CA THR A 395 14.46 12.06 7.56
C THR A 395 14.84 13.50 7.20
N PRO A 396 15.44 14.27 8.14
CA PRO A 396 15.84 15.64 7.85
C PRO A 396 16.89 15.72 6.76
N MET A 397 16.67 16.59 5.78
CA MET A 397 17.68 16.95 4.78
C MET A 397 18.45 18.22 5.16
N ARG A 398 18.04 18.86 6.25
CA ARG A 398 18.72 20.04 6.81
C ARG A 398 20.10 19.66 7.33
N PRO A 399 21.19 20.34 6.90
CA PRO A 399 22.53 20.06 7.37
C PRO A 399 22.67 20.23 8.89
N GLY A 400 23.41 19.31 9.54
CA GLY A 400 23.66 19.35 10.98
C GLY A 400 22.47 18.96 11.86
N HIS A 401 21.39 18.42 11.28
CA HIS A 401 20.26 17.91 12.03
C HIS A 401 20.31 16.38 12.15
N TYR A 402 19.51 15.79 13.09
CA TYR A 402 19.53 14.37 13.42
C TYR A 402 18.17 13.71 13.21
N ARG A 403 18.18 12.39 13.07
CA ARG A 403 16.95 11.57 13.05
C ARG A 403 16.41 11.35 14.46
N VAL A 404 15.09 11.29 14.58
CA VAL A 404 14.39 10.93 15.80
C VAL A 404 13.77 9.54 15.60
N TYR A 405 14.17 8.59 16.43
CA TYR A 405 13.66 7.23 16.41
C TYR A 405 12.50 7.03 17.37
N SER A 406 11.55 6.22 16.98
CA SER A 406 10.41 5.84 17.83
C SER A 406 10.85 5.02 19.04
N GLN A 407 10.01 5.02 20.08
CA GLN A 407 10.20 4.18 21.27
C GLN A 407 9.11 3.09 21.30
N PRO A 408 9.44 1.84 21.58
CA PRO A 408 8.50 0.71 21.46
C PRO A 408 7.19 0.87 22.25
N GLU A 409 7.27 1.47 23.44
CA GLU A 409 6.12 1.58 24.35
C GLU A 409 5.27 2.83 24.15
N THR A 410 5.80 3.87 23.50
CA THR A 410 5.20 5.22 23.54
C THR A 410 5.02 5.88 22.20
N SER A 411 5.60 5.35 21.14
CA SER A 411 5.49 5.92 19.79
C SER A 411 4.72 4.99 18.90
N MET A 412 3.46 5.31 18.62
CA MET A 412 2.56 4.52 17.78
C MET A 412 2.12 5.33 16.55
N TRP A 413 3.09 5.96 15.87
CA TRP A 413 2.87 6.73 14.64
C TRP A 413 2.61 5.79 13.45
N CYS A 414 2.03 6.31 12.38
CA CYS A 414 1.88 5.56 11.13
C CYS A 414 3.21 4.98 10.62
N CYS A 415 4.32 5.73 10.77
CA CYS A 415 5.65 5.28 10.35
C CYS A 415 6.25 4.19 11.26
N VAL A 416 5.73 3.95 12.47
CA VAL A 416 6.01 2.73 13.23
C VAL A 416 5.35 1.54 12.53
N GLY A 417 4.08 1.67 12.15
CA GLY A 417 3.36 0.63 11.42
C GLY A 417 4.02 0.25 10.10
N SER A 418 4.34 1.22 9.24
CA SER A 418 5.07 0.94 7.99
C SER A 418 6.50 0.48 8.25
N GLY A 419 7.13 0.89 9.34
CA GLY A 419 8.44 0.42 9.78
C GLY A 419 8.44 -1.08 10.05
N LEU A 420 7.49 -1.56 10.84
CA LEU A 420 7.29 -3.01 11.08
C LEU A 420 7.19 -3.81 9.77
N GLU A 421 6.54 -3.25 8.74
CA GLU A 421 6.39 -3.92 7.45
C GLU A 421 7.64 -3.82 6.55
N ASN A 422 8.35 -2.69 6.58
CA ASN A 422 9.47 -2.42 5.69
C ASN A 422 10.58 -3.46 5.80
N HIS A 423 10.93 -3.84 7.02
CA HIS A 423 12.08 -4.68 7.30
C HIS A 423 11.78 -6.18 7.22
N THR A 424 10.50 -6.56 7.07
CA THR A 424 10.10 -7.96 6.87
C THR A 424 10.29 -8.45 5.44
N LYS A 425 10.23 -7.56 4.45
CA LYS A 425 9.99 -7.91 3.04
C LYS A 425 11.13 -7.58 2.08
N TYR A 426 12.36 -7.47 2.54
CA TYR A 426 13.51 -7.17 1.68
C TYR A 426 13.68 -8.12 0.49
N GLY A 427 13.29 -9.41 0.65
CA GLY A 427 13.35 -10.41 -0.41
C GLY A 427 12.38 -10.20 -1.58
N GLU A 428 11.35 -9.34 -1.42
CA GLU A 428 10.22 -9.28 -2.36
C GLU A 428 10.57 -8.74 -3.76
N PHE A 429 11.71 -8.04 -3.92
CA PHE A 429 12.12 -7.40 -5.16
C PHE A 429 13.54 -7.76 -5.61
N ILE A 430 14.26 -8.61 -4.86
CA ILE A 430 15.64 -9.02 -5.21
C ILE A 430 15.64 -9.78 -6.53
N TYR A 431 14.72 -10.71 -6.71
CA TYR A 431 14.61 -11.54 -7.90
C TYR A 431 13.26 -11.42 -8.57
N ALA A 432 13.29 -11.43 -9.89
CA ALA A 432 12.12 -11.51 -10.74
C ALA A 432 12.40 -12.45 -11.92
N TYR A 433 11.36 -12.90 -12.59
CA TYR A 433 11.54 -13.76 -13.77
C TYR A 433 10.47 -13.47 -14.82
N ARG A 434 10.82 -13.79 -16.05
CA ARG A 434 9.90 -13.79 -17.19
C ARG A 434 10.30 -14.90 -18.14
N LYS A 435 9.44 -15.90 -18.30
CA LYS A 435 9.75 -17.14 -19.02
C LYS A 435 11.02 -17.81 -18.43
N ASP A 436 12.06 -17.95 -19.22
CA ASP A 436 13.37 -18.53 -18.93
C ASP A 436 14.45 -17.50 -18.53
N THR A 437 14.07 -16.23 -18.37
CA THR A 437 14.97 -15.15 -17.98
C THR A 437 14.80 -14.84 -16.50
N LEU A 438 15.89 -14.88 -15.74
CA LEU A 438 16.00 -14.44 -14.34
C LEU A 438 16.54 -13.01 -14.30
N TYR A 439 15.86 -12.12 -13.60
CA TYR A 439 16.31 -10.77 -13.30
C TYR A 439 16.81 -10.71 -11.86
N VAL A 440 18.04 -10.24 -11.66
CA VAL A 440 18.59 -9.92 -10.34
C VAL A 440 18.51 -8.40 -10.21
N ASN A 441 17.44 -7.93 -9.56
CA ASN A 441 17.14 -6.51 -9.45
C ASN A 441 17.99 -5.81 -8.40
N LEU A 442 18.28 -6.49 -7.27
CA LEU A 442 19.03 -5.94 -6.16
C LEU A 442 20.19 -6.88 -5.79
N PHE A 443 21.39 -6.30 -5.60
CA PHE A 443 22.58 -7.06 -5.21
C PHE A 443 22.66 -7.19 -3.67
N ILE A 444 21.59 -7.66 -3.06
CA ILE A 444 21.52 -7.98 -1.63
C ILE A 444 21.93 -9.44 -1.45
N PRO A 445 22.90 -9.75 -0.54
CA PRO A 445 23.26 -11.13 -0.24
C PRO A 445 22.05 -11.98 0.13
N SER A 446 21.73 -12.95 -0.71
CA SER A 446 20.53 -13.78 -0.55
C SER A 446 20.66 -15.09 -1.32
N GLN A 447 19.80 -16.04 -0.96
CA GLN A 447 19.66 -17.33 -1.63
C GLN A 447 18.23 -17.44 -2.15
N LEU A 448 18.10 -17.78 -3.43
CA LEU A 448 16.85 -18.13 -4.06
C LEU A 448 16.70 -19.66 -4.07
N THR A 449 15.54 -20.18 -3.63
CA THR A 449 15.22 -21.63 -3.57
C THR A 449 13.95 -21.97 -4.31
#